data_0681290c43f55bc7272bc4dbadccec3a
#
_entry.id   0681290c43f55bc7272bc4dbadccec3a
#
_cell.length_a   1.000
_cell.length_b   1.000
_cell.length_c   1.000
_cell.angle_alpha   90.00
_cell.angle_beta   90.00
_cell.angle_gamma   90.00
#
_symmetry.space_group_name_H-M   'P 1'
#
loop_
_entity.id
_entity.type
_entity.pdbx_description
1 polymer ?
#
loop_
_entity_poly.entity_id
_entity_poly.type
_entity_poly.pdbx_seq_one_letter_code
_entity_poly.pdbx_strand_id
1 'polypeptide(L)'
;MLEIKNTFLVKRILVANLAVFALFSAYAQQQPLKTFSLKDAEEYALQNKSEAKNAQLSIDEAKARNWEIIATGLPVVSGSADYTYYFKRPESPALSKFFSDPKSTTNQIYGVLAQKYPAEIGPILAEAAKNSGPISFVLPHSLQAGVQVSELLFDGRYMVGLKATKDFMKAALLSKNVSDQDIRYSVRKAYYQAQAAQQAISLLHDNELVLEKLVADNREVYKAGFIEELDVNRLDLILINLKSQIQTQEQLAEVALANLKFQMGLSVSDQIVLTDKLESLREKIGPAALTFSPNQRPEYDLLETVMRIKGHDTKQRAAGYMPTLAAFLSYGGGSQTDKFVDIFKKDATTGKNNWFQQGLVGLSLKVPIFDSGQRNAQVKQGKIAEAKAKNDFDNFLKGVELQLQVSQTNFNASLREELNAKRSLELSEKIYNKSRVKFKEGVGSSFELAQAEQEFITNQLKKINNTLSVLTTKADLDKAQGIK
;
A
#
# COMPACT_ATOMS: atom_id res chain seq x y z
N MET A 1 -47.03 47.26 -22.54
CA MET A 1 -47.16 45.99 -23.28
C MET A 1 -45.85 45.16 -23.28
N LEU A 2 -44.76 45.63 -22.69
CA LEU A 2 -43.45 44.92 -22.63
C LEU A 2 -43.19 44.18 -21.32
N GLU A 3 -43.86 44.48 -20.20
CA GLU A 3 -43.67 43.79 -18.90
C GLU A 3 -44.34 42.43 -18.79
N ILE A 4 -45.40 42.17 -19.54
CA ILE A 4 -46.13 40.89 -19.45
C ILE A 4 -45.39 39.72 -20.15
N LYS A 5 -44.54 40.04 -21.15
CA LYS A 5 -43.75 39.01 -21.88
C LYS A 5 -42.59 38.42 -21.06
N ASN A 6 -41.97 39.22 -20.18
CA ASN A 6 -40.83 38.76 -19.38
C ASN A 6 -41.23 37.83 -18.26
N THR A 7 -42.41 37.97 -17.65
CA THR A 7 -42.90 37.10 -16.58
C THR A 7 -43.27 35.70 -17.08
N PHE A 8 -43.70 35.57 -18.33
CA PHE A 8 -43.99 34.27 -18.96
C PHE A 8 -42.73 33.51 -19.36
N LEU A 9 -41.68 34.23 -19.78
CA LEU A 9 -40.38 33.63 -20.15
C LEU A 9 -39.63 33.10 -18.91
N VAL A 10 -39.62 33.84 -17.81
CA VAL A 10 -39.00 33.46 -16.55
C VAL A 10 -39.72 32.24 -15.92
N LYS A 11 -41.08 32.20 -15.97
CA LYS A 11 -41.82 31.03 -15.50
C LYS A 11 -41.57 29.79 -16.35
N ARG A 12 -41.41 29.89 -17.66
CA ARG A 12 -41.07 28.75 -18.54
C ARG A 12 -39.67 28.23 -18.32
N ILE A 13 -38.70 29.11 -18.05
CA ILE A 13 -37.31 28.73 -17.72
C ILE A 13 -37.24 28.05 -16.32
N LEU A 14 -38.03 28.52 -15.35
CA LEU A 14 -38.10 27.93 -14.02
C LEU A 14 -38.74 26.53 -14.04
N VAL A 15 -39.83 26.35 -14.83
CA VAL A 15 -40.50 25.05 -14.99
C VAL A 15 -39.61 24.07 -15.77
N ALA A 16 -38.89 24.52 -16.79
CA ALA A 16 -37.93 23.70 -17.53
C ALA A 16 -36.76 23.26 -16.66
N ASN A 17 -36.21 24.14 -15.80
CA ASN A 17 -35.16 23.75 -14.85
C ASN A 17 -35.68 22.80 -13.74
N LEU A 18 -36.91 22.96 -13.27
CA LEU A 18 -37.51 22.01 -12.31
C LEU A 18 -37.74 20.63 -12.97
N ALA A 19 -38.16 20.58 -14.24
CA ALA A 19 -38.33 19.32 -14.97
C ALA A 19 -37.01 18.62 -15.27
N VAL A 20 -35.94 19.35 -15.56
CA VAL A 20 -34.58 18.82 -15.73
C VAL A 20 -34.04 18.30 -14.39
N PHE A 21 -34.28 19.01 -13.28
CA PHE A 21 -33.88 18.56 -11.93
C PHE A 21 -34.68 17.30 -11.51
N ALA A 22 -35.97 17.19 -11.85
CA ALA A 22 -36.78 16.01 -11.57
C ALA A 22 -36.35 14.80 -12.43
N LEU A 23 -35.88 15.00 -13.65
CA LEU A 23 -35.34 13.94 -14.50
C LEU A 23 -33.95 13.47 -14.01
N PHE A 24 -33.11 14.35 -13.47
CA PHE A 24 -31.85 13.97 -12.83
C PHE A 24 -32.07 13.23 -11.50
N SER A 25 -33.11 13.57 -10.74
CA SER A 25 -33.48 12.85 -9.50
C SER A 25 -34.02 11.44 -9.76
N ALA A 26 -34.68 11.20 -10.89
CA ALA A 26 -35.20 9.90 -11.27
C ALA A 26 -34.11 8.92 -11.78
N TYR A 27 -32.98 9.44 -12.27
CA TYR A 27 -31.81 8.60 -12.64
C TYR A 27 -30.91 8.23 -11.45
N ALA A 28 -31.15 8.81 -10.28
CA ALA A 28 -30.29 8.63 -9.10
C ALA A 28 -30.65 7.41 -8.23
N GLN A 29 -31.63 6.56 -8.59
CA GLN A 29 -32.07 5.50 -7.70
C GLN A 29 -32.60 4.25 -8.41
N GLN A 30 -31.67 3.46 -8.91
CA GLN A 30 -31.70 2.00 -8.85
C GLN A 30 -30.34 1.50 -9.27
N GLN A 31 -29.40 1.48 -8.31
CA GLN A 31 -28.21 0.64 -8.53
C GLN A 31 -28.72 -0.80 -8.70
N PRO A 32 -28.37 -1.47 -9.81
CA PRO A 32 -28.80 -2.85 -10.00
C PRO A 32 -28.32 -3.68 -8.82
N LEU A 33 -29.24 -4.44 -8.24
CA LEU A 33 -28.98 -5.36 -7.14
C LEU A 33 -27.86 -6.33 -7.58
N LYS A 34 -26.67 -6.17 -7.00
CA LYS A 34 -25.51 -6.99 -7.35
C LYS A 34 -25.62 -8.34 -6.65
N THR A 35 -25.65 -9.42 -7.41
CA THR A 35 -25.65 -10.79 -6.87
C THR A 35 -24.22 -11.33 -6.86
N PHE A 36 -23.81 -12.01 -5.80
CA PHE A 36 -22.48 -12.58 -5.65
C PHE A 36 -22.54 -14.01 -5.15
N SER A 37 -21.91 -14.92 -5.89
CA SER A 37 -21.43 -16.18 -5.34
C SER A 37 -20.12 -15.96 -4.57
N LEU A 38 -19.66 -16.94 -3.80
CA LEU A 38 -18.36 -16.87 -3.12
C LEU A 38 -17.23 -16.55 -4.09
N LYS A 39 -17.22 -17.22 -5.24
CA LYS A 39 -16.19 -17.02 -6.27
C LYS A 39 -16.23 -15.60 -6.83
N ASP A 40 -17.43 -15.12 -7.16
CA ASP A 40 -17.61 -13.76 -7.70
C ASP A 40 -17.18 -12.69 -6.67
N ALA A 41 -17.47 -12.92 -5.39
CA ALA A 41 -17.06 -12.04 -4.30
C ALA A 41 -15.53 -11.98 -4.15
N GLU A 42 -14.84 -13.14 -4.23
CA GLU A 42 -13.37 -13.20 -4.19
C GLU A 42 -12.75 -12.50 -5.41
N GLU A 43 -13.27 -12.74 -6.63
CA GLU A 43 -12.75 -12.11 -7.85
C GLU A 43 -13.02 -10.59 -7.87
N TYR A 44 -14.19 -10.16 -7.41
CA TYR A 44 -14.52 -8.75 -7.28
C TYR A 44 -13.56 -8.03 -6.30
N ALA A 45 -13.28 -8.64 -5.15
CA ALA A 45 -12.36 -8.08 -4.15
C ALA A 45 -10.95 -7.91 -4.69
N LEU A 46 -10.43 -8.87 -5.45
CA LEU A 46 -9.10 -8.80 -6.08
C LEU A 46 -8.97 -7.65 -7.09
N GLN A 47 -10.09 -7.18 -7.66
CA GLN A 47 -10.10 -6.08 -8.60
C GLN A 47 -10.36 -4.72 -7.93
N ASN A 48 -11.15 -4.70 -6.86
CA ASN A 48 -11.71 -3.46 -6.32
C ASN A 48 -11.19 -3.06 -4.94
N LYS A 49 -10.76 -4.03 -4.12
CA LYS A 49 -10.26 -3.76 -2.78
C LYS A 49 -8.96 -2.92 -2.82
N SER A 50 -8.84 -1.95 -1.93
CA SER A 50 -7.70 -1.03 -1.88
C SER A 50 -6.37 -1.77 -1.72
N GLU A 51 -6.32 -2.84 -0.92
CA GLU A 51 -5.11 -3.65 -0.72
C GLU A 51 -4.66 -4.33 -2.01
N ALA A 52 -5.59 -4.82 -2.86
CA ALA A 52 -5.27 -5.41 -4.16
C ALA A 52 -4.70 -4.36 -5.13
N LYS A 53 -5.32 -3.17 -5.16
CA LYS A 53 -4.83 -2.04 -5.95
C LYS A 53 -3.45 -1.58 -5.48
N ASN A 54 -3.24 -1.47 -4.16
CA ASN A 54 -1.95 -1.11 -3.59
C ASN A 54 -0.87 -2.16 -3.89
N ALA A 55 -1.21 -3.45 -3.86
CA ALA A 55 -0.28 -4.52 -4.24
C ALA A 55 0.12 -4.43 -5.73
N GLN A 56 -0.79 -4.02 -6.61
CA GLN A 56 -0.46 -3.75 -8.00
C GLN A 56 0.42 -2.52 -8.16
N LEU A 57 0.13 -1.43 -7.46
CA LEU A 57 0.94 -0.20 -7.45
C LEU A 57 2.35 -0.47 -6.91
N SER A 58 2.52 -1.37 -5.93
CA SER A 58 3.83 -1.78 -5.43
C SER A 58 4.69 -2.50 -6.50
N ILE A 59 4.07 -3.20 -7.45
CA ILE A 59 4.79 -3.75 -8.61
C ILE A 59 5.28 -2.62 -9.52
N ASP A 60 4.44 -1.61 -9.77
CA ASP A 60 4.82 -0.48 -10.62
C ASP A 60 5.88 0.40 -9.94
N GLU A 61 5.82 0.57 -8.62
CA GLU A 61 6.89 1.17 -7.81
C GLU A 61 8.20 0.39 -7.94
N ALA A 62 8.16 -0.95 -7.85
CA ALA A 62 9.35 -1.78 -8.03
C ALA A 62 9.95 -1.66 -9.43
N LYS A 63 9.11 -1.53 -10.48
CA LYS A 63 9.59 -1.24 -11.86
C LYS A 63 10.28 0.12 -11.93
N ALA A 64 9.67 1.16 -11.36
CA ALA A 64 10.25 2.50 -11.33
C ALA A 64 11.59 2.52 -10.57
N ARG A 65 11.65 1.86 -9.41
CA ARG A 65 12.89 1.70 -8.63
C ARG A 65 13.97 0.92 -9.40
N ASN A 66 13.60 -0.12 -10.13
CA ASN A 66 14.55 -0.84 -10.99
C ASN A 66 15.10 0.06 -12.09
N TRP A 67 14.24 0.89 -12.71
CA TRP A 67 14.68 1.86 -13.69
C TRP A 67 15.60 2.93 -13.08
N GLU A 68 15.31 3.41 -11.88
CA GLU A 68 16.18 4.32 -11.12
C GLU A 68 17.59 3.74 -10.94
N ILE A 69 17.68 2.45 -10.54
CA ILE A 69 18.97 1.76 -10.40
C ILE A 69 19.68 1.67 -11.75
N ILE A 70 18.97 1.27 -12.81
CA ILE A 70 19.55 1.18 -14.16
C ILE A 70 20.03 2.54 -14.64
N ALA A 71 19.21 3.58 -14.43
CA ALA A 71 19.51 4.95 -14.85
C ALA A 71 20.74 5.55 -14.17
N THR A 72 21.13 5.06 -12.98
CA THR A 72 22.37 5.48 -12.32
C THR A 72 23.62 5.21 -13.16
N GLY A 73 23.59 4.21 -14.04
CA GLY A 73 24.69 3.88 -14.97
C GLY A 73 24.61 4.56 -16.33
N LEU A 74 23.54 5.32 -16.61
CA LEU A 74 23.36 6.03 -17.87
C LEU A 74 23.96 7.45 -17.82
N PRO A 75 24.27 8.07 -18.97
CA PRO A 75 24.75 9.44 -19.02
C PRO A 75 23.74 10.42 -18.39
N VAL A 76 24.22 11.25 -17.49
CA VAL A 76 23.44 12.32 -16.84
C VAL A 76 23.90 13.67 -17.42
N VAL A 77 22.94 14.45 -17.91
CA VAL A 77 23.18 15.80 -18.41
C VAL A 77 22.68 16.79 -17.37
N SER A 78 23.55 17.67 -16.89
CA SER A 78 23.22 18.73 -15.94
C SER A 78 23.65 20.08 -16.46
N GLY A 79 22.86 21.12 -16.22
CA GLY A 79 23.20 22.51 -16.46
C GLY A 79 23.40 23.25 -15.16
N SER A 80 24.41 24.11 -15.08
CA SER A 80 24.64 25.00 -13.93
C SER A 80 24.88 26.43 -14.40
N ALA A 81 24.51 27.37 -13.54
CA ALA A 81 24.85 28.79 -13.70
C ALA A 81 25.17 29.33 -12.29
N ASP A 82 26.42 29.69 -12.09
CA ASP A 82 26.93 30.11 -10.80
C ASP A 82 27.40 31.57 -10.87
N TYR A 83 26.77 32.44 -10.10
CA TYR A 83 27.21 33.81 -9.92
C TYR A 83 27.90 33.97 -8.57
N THR A 84 29.13 34.54 -8.62
CA THR A 84 29.92 34.80 -7.41
C THR A 84 30.30 36.26 -7.35
N TYR A 85 30.07 36.89 -6.21
CA TYR A 85 30.57 38.22 -5.89
C TYR A 85 31.61 38.14 -4.79
N TYR A 86 32.83 38.60 -5.13
CA TYR A 86 33.94 38.68 -4.19
C TYR A 86 33.94 40.03 -3.48
N PHE A 87 33.39 40.11 -2.30
CA PHE A 87 33.43 41.31 -1.45
C PHE A 87 34.84 41.59 -0.91
N LYS A 88 35.70 40.56 -0.83
CA LYS A 88 37.13 40.64 -0.58
C LYS A 88 37.85 39.68 -1.53
N ARG A 89 38.64 40.24 -2.42
CA ARG A 89 39.36 39.49 -3.45
C ARG A 89 40.63 38.87 -2.87
N PRO A 90 41.05 37.66 -3.32
CA PRO A 90 42.32 37.10 -3.00
C PRO A 90 43.45 37.96 -3.66
N GLU A 91 44.33 38.45 -2.86
CA GLU A 91 45.50 39.24 -3.29
C GLU A 91 46.74 38.36 -3.26
N SER A 92 47.58 38.45 -4.30
CA SER A 92 48.86 37.73 -4.35
C SER A 92 50.04 38.64 -3.98
N PRO A 93 50.53 38.55 -2.74
CA PRO A 93 51.72 39.33 -2.31
C PRO A 93 52.98 39.01 -3.11
N ALA A 94 53.10 37.78 -3.63
CA ALA A 94 54.23 37.34 -4.42
C ALA A 94 54.29 38.04 -5.77
N LEU A 95 53.17 38.25 -6.42
CA LEU A 95 53.08 38.95 -7.71
C LEU A 95 53.29 40.47 -7.55
N SER A 96 52.73 41.07 -6.51
CA SER A 96 53.01 42.49 -6.27
C SER A 96 54.52 42.72 -6.04
N LYS A 97 55.19 41.84 -5.31
CA LYS A 97 56.66 41.87 -5.15
C LYS A 97 57.38 41.68 -6.48
N PHE A 98 56.93 40.73 -7.33
CA PHE A 98 57.54 40.46 -8.63
C PHE A 98 57.50 41.70 -9.55
N PHE A 99 56.38 42.42 -9.59
CA PHE A 99 56.20 43.62 -10.40
C PHE A 99 56.83 44.87 -9.74
N SER A 100 57.00 44.88 -8.43
CA SER A 100 57.67 46.02 -7.70
C SER A 100 59.15 45.81 -7.42
N ASP A 101 59.74 44.64 -7.76
CA ASP A 101 61.18 44.38 -7.55
C ASP A 101 62.04 45.22 -8.51
N PRO A 102 62.82 46.13 -8.00
CA PRO A 102 63.68 46.95 -8.83
C PRO A 102 64.73 46.14 -9.62
N LYS A 103 64.98 44.90 -9.22
CA LYS A 103 65.98 44.01 -9.88
C LYS A 103 65.30 43.18 -10.99
N SER A 104 63.95 43.23 -11.17
CA SER A 104 63.29 42.53 -12.28
C SER A 104 63.75 43.14 -13.61
N THR A 105 63.96 42.27 -14.62
CA THR A 105 64.43 42.71 -15.96
C THR A 105 63.52 43.80 -16.54
N THR A 106 62.17 43.67 -16.29
CA THR A 106 61.21 44.65 -16.73
C THR A 106 61.39 46.01 -16.08
N ASN A 107 61.61 46.07 -14.76
CA ASN A 107 61.88 47.34 -14.05
C ASN A 107 63.24 47.96 -14.38
N GLN A 108 64.28 47.14 -14.66
CA GLN A 108 65.52 47.59 -15.17
C GLN A 108 65.43 48.25 -16.55
N ILE A 109 64.65 47.62 -17.46
CA ILE A 109 64.32 48.18 -18.80
C ILE A 109 63.62 49.53 -18.66
N TYR A 110 62.54 49.55 -17.81
CA TYR A 110 61.79 50.80 -17.57
C TYR A 110 62.70 51.85 -16.91
N GLY A 111 63.63 51.50 -16.02
CA GLY A 111 64.60 52.41 -15.43
C GLY A 111 65.57 53.02 -16.44
N VAL A 112 66.08 52.23 -17.39
CA VAL A 112 66.92 52.69 -18.50
C VAL A 112 66.07 53.57 -19.46
N LEU A 113 64.88 53.25 -19.77
CA LEU A 113 63.98 54.06 -20.61
C LEU A 113 63.63 55.38 -19.94
N ALA A 114 63.38 55.41 -18.63
CA ALA A 114 63.13 56.62 -17.85
C ALA A 114 64.29 57.55 -17.79
N GLN A 115 65.48 57.00 -17.79
CA GLN A 115 66.73 57.78 -17.86
C GLN A 115 66.98 58.42 -19.23
N LYS A 116 66.54 57.67 -20.30
CA LYS A 116 66.73 58.12 -21.69
C LYS A 116 65.60 59.08 -22.17
N TYR A 117 64.38 58.88 -21.64
CA TYR A 117 63.18 59.62 -22.00
C TYR A 117 62.42 60.07 -20.72
N PRO A 118 62.97 60.97 -19.90
CA PRO A 118 62.39 61.30 -18.59
C PRO A 118 61.07 62.06 -18.68
N ALA A 119 60.76 62.81 -19.75
CA ALA A 119 59.53 63.56 -19.91
C ALA A 119 58.37 62.66 -20.28
N GLU A 120 58.57 61.59 -21.04
CA GLU A 120 57.58 60.69 -21.54
C GLU A 120 57.33 59.48 -20.61
N ILE A 121 58.39 58.90 -20.07
CA ILE A 121 58.33 57.65 -19.28
C ILE A 121 58.16 57.93 -17.81
N GLY A 122 58.73 59.03 -17.31
CA GLY A 122 58.68 59.39 -15.88
C GLY A 122 57.27 59.49 -15.30
N PRO A 123 56.38 60.21 -15.96
CA PRO A 123 54.95 60.24 -15.50
C PRO A 123 54.28 58.89 -15.50
N ILE A 124 54.55 58.03 -16.51
CA ILE A 124 53.96 56.70 -16.63
C ILE A 124 54.45 55.81 -15.47
N LEU A 125 55.74 55.86 -15.14
CA LEU A 125 56.26 55.08 -14.01
C LEU A 125 55.81 55.61 -12.66
N ALA A 126 55.65 56.91 -12.50
CA ALA A 126 55.12 57.52 -11.28
C ALA A 126 53.62 57.12 -11.05
N GLU A 127 52.90 57.03 -12.12
CA GLU A 127 51.46 56.55 -12.07
C GLU A 127 51.37 55.05 -11.82
N ALA A 128 52.25 54.27 -12.47
CA ALA A 128 52.33 52.83 -12.22
C ALA A 128 52.81 52.52 -10.76
N ALA A 129 53.70 53.34 -10.21
CA ALA A 129 54.12 53.21 -8.81
C ALA A 129 53.02 53.57 -7.80
N LYS A 130 52.19 54.54 -8.11
CA LYS A 130 50.99 54.89 -7.29
C LYS A 130 49.94 53.79 -7.28
N ASN A 131 49.85 53.02 -8.37
CA ASN A 131 48.89 51.95 -8.57
C ASN A 131 49.44 50.56 -8.18
N SER A 132 50.65 50.49 -7.58
CA SER A 132 51.30 49.26 -7.13
C SER A 132 50.63 48.66 -5.86
N GLY A 133 49.32 48.56 -5.84
CA GLY A 133 48.58 47.81 -4.85
C GLY A 133 48.69 46.28 -5.07
N PRO A 134 48.25 45.49 -4.11
CA PRO A 134 48.25 44.05 -4.26
C PRO A 134 47.44 43.64 -5.50
N ILE A 135 48.06 42.82 -6.35
CA ILE A 135 47.44 42.38 -7.62
C ILE A 135 46.47 41.21 -7.37
N SER A 136 45.25 41.40 -7.77
CA SER A 136 44.24 40.33 -7.79
C SER A 136 43.88 39.97 -9.24
N PHE A 137 43.97 38.69 -9.58
CA PHE A 137 43.54 38.16 -10.88
C PHE A 137 42.05 37.81 -10.89
N VAL A 138 41.37 37.96 -9.78
CA VAL A 138 39.94 37.68 -9.65
C VAL A 138 39.19 39.01 -9.65
N LEU A 139 38.30 39.18 -10.62
CA LEU A 139 37.41 40.35 -10.67
C LEU A 139 36.25 40.16 -9.70
N PRO A 140 35.63 41.27 -9.21
CA PRO A 140 34.58 41.18 -8.18
C PRO A 140 33.37 40.35 -8.59
N HIS A 141 32.97 40.40 -9.85
CA HIS A 141 31.82 39.71 -10.36
C HIS A 141 32.23 38.59 -11.31
N SER A 142 31.84 37.36 -10.99
CA SER A 142 32.07 36.17 -11.82
C SER A 142 30.75 35.48 -12.08
N LEU A 143 30.43 35.22 -13.33
CA LEU A 143 29.30 34.39 -13.77
C LEU A 143 29.87 33.27 -14.61
N GLN A 144 29.54 32.04 -14.25
CA GLN A 144 29.86 30.83 -15.00
C GLN A 144 28.58 30.08 -15.33
N ALA A 145 28.44 29.65 -16.58
CA ALA A 145 27.30 28.83 -17.01
C ALA A 145 27.80 27.73 -17.95
N GLY A 146 27.25 26.55 -17.79
CA GLY A 146 27.64 25.42 -18.62
C GLY A 146 26.76 24.21 -18.49
N VAL A 147 27.03 23.24 -19.36
CA VAL A 147 26.42 21.93 -19.39
C VAL A 147 27.51 20.88 -19.13
N GLN A 148 27.19 19.93 -18.26
CA GLN A 148 28.04 18.79 -17.96
C GLN A 148 27.30 17.49 -18.27
N VAL A 149 27.95 16.60 -19.00
CA VAL A 149 27.54 15.22 -19.18
C VAL A 149 28.47 14.35 -18.34
N SER A 150 27.90 13.47 -17.51
CA SER A 150 28.68 12.53 -16.72
C SER A 150 28.10 11.13 -16.87
N GLU A 151 28.97 10.12 -16.99
CA GLU A 151 28.60 8.72 -17.14
C GLU A 151 29.45 7.85 -16.22
N LEU A 152 28.77 6.91 -15.52
CA LEU A 152 29.42 5.94 -14.67
C LEU A 152 29.93 4.76 -15.52
N LEU A 153 31.23 4.66 -15.73
CA LEU A 153 31.82 3.56 -16.52
C LEU A 153 32.01 2.29 -15.70
N PHE A 154 32.38 2.44 -14.42
CA PHE A 154 32.56 1.32 -13.52
C PHE A 154 32.29 1.73 -12.06
N ASP A 155 31.43 0.96 -11.40
CA ASP A 155 31.24 0.98 -9.94
C ASP A 155 30.78 -0.43 -9.49
N GLY A 156 31.53 -1.03 -8.56
CA GLY A 156 31.20 -2.37 -8.05
C GLY A 156 29.84 -2.43 -7.35
N ARG A 157 29.43 -1.37 -6.67
CA ARG A 157 28.11 -1.28 -6.00
C ARG A 157 26.98 -1.25 -7.02
N TYR A 158 27.16 -0.48 -8.08
CA TYR A 158 26.20 -0.44 -9.19
C TYR A 158 26.00 -1.82 -9.83
N MET A 159 27.12 -2.53 -10.13
CA MET A 159 27.07 -3.86 -10.73
C MET A 159 26.33 -4.88 -9.86
N VAL A 160 26.52 -4.83 -8.55
CA VAL A 160 25.76 -5.69 -7.61
C VAL A 160 24.30 -5.24 -7.50
N GLY A 161 24.05 -3.93 -7.43
CA GLY A 161 22.70 -3.35 -7.42
C GLY A 161 21.89 -3.77 -8.63
N LEU A 162 22.50 -3.73 -9.83
CA LEU A 162 21.86 -4.15 -11.07
C LEU A 162 21.46 -5.65 -11.06
N LYS A 163 22.26 -6.52 -10.43
CA LYS A 163 21.90 -7.93 -10.24
C LYS A 163 20.71 -8.10 -9.27
N ALA A 164 20.61 -7.26 -8.27
CA ALA A 164 19.54 -7.29 -7.27
C ALA A 164 18.17 -6.84 -7.81
N THR A 165 18.12 -6.10 -8.94
CA THR A 165 16.86 -5.60 -9.53
C THR A 165 15.88 -6.72 -9.85
N LYS A 166 16.37 -7.88 -10.29
CA LYS A 166 15.53 -9.06 -10.58
C LYS A 166 14.85 -9.59 -9.32
N ASP A 167 15.58 -9.64 -8.20
CA ASP A 167 15.03 -10.11 -6.93
C ASP A 167 14.08 -9.08 -6.32
N PHE A 168 14.29 -7.77 -6.49
CA PHE A 168 13.33 -6.75 -6.09
C PHE A 168 12.01 -6.89 -6.85
N MET A 169 12.06 -7.08 -8.17
CA MET A 169 10.85 -7.34 -8.96
C MET A 169 10.15 -8.63 -8.54
N LYS A 170 10.93 -9.71 -8.34
CA LYS A 170 10.38 -10.99 -7.87
C LYS A 170 9.70 -10.85 -6.53
N ALA A 171 10.31 -10.12 -5.59
CA ALA A 171 9.73 -9.88 -4.26
C ALA A 171 8.40 -9.10 -4.34
N ALA A 172 8.29 -8.09 -5.21
CA ALA A 172 7.05 -7.33 -5.41
C ALA A 172 5.92 -8.23 -5.98
N LEU A 173 6.22 -9.09 -6.96
CA LEU A 173 5.26 -10.05 -7.52
C LEU A 173 4.80 -11.08 -6.48
N LEU A 174 5.74 -11.60 -5.67
CA LEU A 174 5.42 -12.56 -4.61
C LEU A 174 4.62 -11.90 -3.47
N SER A 175 4.94 -10.67 -3.13
CA SER A 175 4.17 -9.88 -2.15
C SER A 175 2.72 -9.68 -2.61
N LYS A 176 2.51 -9.42 -3.91
CA LYS A 176 1.15 -9.38 -4.48
C LYS A 176 0.44 -10.72 -4.33
N ASN A 177 1.11 -11.85 -4.61
CA ASN A 177 0.50 -13.18 -4.46
C ASN A 177 0.09 -13.47 -3.01
N VAL A 178 0.90 -13.04 -2.02
CA VAL A 178 0.54 -13.13 -0.59
C VAL A 178 -0.69 -12.27 -0.30
N SER A 179 -0.71 -11.02 -0.76
CA SER A 179 -1.86 -10.12 -0.59
C SER A 179 -3.13 -10.69 -1.23
N ASP A 180 -3.04 -11.23 -2.44
CA ASP A 180 -4.18 -11.84 -3.13
C ASP A 180 -4.77 -13.03 -2.34
N GLN A 181 -3.91 -13.86 -1.73
CA GLN A 181 -4.34 -14.96 -0.85
C GLN A 181 -5.02 -14.44 0.43
N ASP A 182 -4.47 -13.42 1.05
CA ASP A 182 -5.04 -12.82 2.27
C ASP A 182 -6.41 -12.18 1.99
N ILE A 183 -6.56 -11.55 0.83
CA ILE A 183 -7.84 -10.99 0.39
C ILE A 183 -8.89 -12.09 0.19
N ARG A 184 -8.55 -13.16 -0.57
CA ARG A 184 -9.45 -14.30 -0.77
C ARG A 184 -9.88 -14.92 0.55
N TYR A 185 -8.92 -15.17 1.43
CA TYR A 185 -9.18 -15.72 2.76
C TYR A 185 -10.15 -14.84 3.58
N SER A 186 -9.90 -13.54 3.61
CA SER A 186 -10.72 -12.59 4.38
C SER A 186 -12.16 -12.48 3.82
N VAL A 187 -12.28 -12.43 2.49
CA VAL A 187 -13.59 -12.41 1.81
C VAL A 187 -14.33 -13.72 2.06
N ARG A 188 -13.66 -14.85 1.95
CA ARG A 188 -14.26 -16.19 2.17
C ARG A 188 -14.84 -16.31 3.58
N LYS A 189 -14.10 -15.92 4.60
CA LYS A 189 -14.59 -15.93 5.99
C LYS A 189 -15.78 -14.99 6.19
N ALA A 190 -15.69 -13.76 5.67
CA ALA A 190 -16.78 -12.79 5.77
C ALA A 190 -18.05 -13.26 5.00
N TYR A 191 -17.87 -13.89 3.85
CA TYR A 191 -18.97 -14.47 3.07
C TYR A 191 -19.70 -15.59 3.84
N TYR A 192 -18.93 -16.51 4.44
CA TYR A 192 -19.52 -17.59 5.25
C TYR A 192 -20.27 -17.03 6.46
N GLN A 193 -19.74 -16.02 7.13
CA GLN A 193 -20.39 -15.37 8.26
C GLN A 193 -21.68 -14.67 7.86
N ALA A 194 -21.67 -13.92 6.77
CA ALA A 194 -22.87 -13.25 6.26
C ALA A 194 -23.95 -14.26 5.83
N GLN A 195 -23.54 -15.32 5.16
CA GLN A 195 -24.46 -16.38 4.71
C GLN A 195 -25.08 -17.14 5.89
N ALA A 196 -24.28 -17.47 6.91
CA ALA A 196 -24.77 -18.13 8.11
C ALA A 196 -25.77 -17.24 8.89
N ALA A 197 -25.47 -15.94 8.98
CA ALA A 197 -26.37 -14.98 9.63
C ALA A 197 -27.70 -14.83 8.90
N GLN A 198 -27.69 -14.74 7.56
CA GLN A 198 -28.92 -14.72 6.74
C GLN A 198 -29.73 -15.99 6.91
N GLN A 199 -29.09 -17.15 6.92
CA GLN A 199 -29.78 -18.43 7.13
C GLN A 199 -30.39 -18.53 8.53
N ALA A 200 -29.71 -18.03 9.57
CA ALA A 200 -30.24 -17.99 10.92
C ALA A 200 -31.49 -17.12 11.04
N ILE A 201 -31.51 -15.95 10.38
CA ILE A 201 -32.71 -15.09 10.34
C ILE A 201 -33.88 -15.83 9.65
N SER A 202 -33.64 -16.39 8.47
CA SER A 202 -34.70 -17.15 7.74
C SER A 202 -35.27 -18.25 8.60
N LEU A 203 -34.41 -19.02 9.29
CA LEU A 203 -34.84 -20.08 10.21
C LEU A 203 -35.67 -19.54 11.36
N LEU A 204 -35.29 -18.44 11.97
CA LEU A 204 -36.04 -17.87 13.10
C LEU A 204 -37.40 -17.33 12.66
N HIS A 205 -37.51 -16.70 11.50
CA HIS A 205 -38.79 -16.29 10.94
C HIS A 205 -39.73 -17.48 10.62
N ASP A 206 -39.17 -18.58 10.10
CA ASP A 206 -39.97 -19.80 9.89
C ASP A 206 -40.53 -20.34 11.23
N ASN A 207 -39.70 -20.31 12.30
CA ASN A 207 -40.15 -20.70 13.64
C ASN A 207 -41.15 -19.68 14.23
N GLU A 208 -41.01 -18.38 13.97
CA GLU A 208 -41.94 -17.34 14.39
C GLU A 208 -43.35 -17.61 13.82
N LEU A 209 -43.44 -17.89 12.53
CA LEU A 209 -44.73 -18.19 11.88
C LEU A 209 -45.42 -19.42 12.50
N VAL A 210 -44.64 -20.46 12.82
CA VAL A 210 -45.16 -21.68 13.46
C VAL A 210 -45.64 -21.38 14.88
N LEU A 211 -44.87 -20.62 15.64
CA LEU A 211 -45.18 -20.29 17.03
C LEU A 211 -46.35 -19.30 17.15
N GLU A 212 -46.47 -18.31 16.26
CA GLU A 212 -47.62 -17.39 16.20
C GLU A 212 -48.92 -18.13 15.99
N LYS A 213 -48.91 -19.11 15.06
CA LYS A 213 -50.07 -19.95 14.86
C LYS A 213 -50.39 -20.79 16.09
N LEU A 214 -49.39 -21.38 16.74
CA LEU A 214 -49.59 -22.17 17.96
C LEU A 214 -50.19 -21.32 19.08
N VAL A 215 -49.70 -20.08 19.29
CA VAL A 215 -50.24 -19.14 20.27
C VAL A 215 -51.68 -18.77 19.95
N ALA A 216 -52.01 -18.48 18.67
CA ALA A 216 -53.36 -18.12 18.25
C ALA A 216 -54.34 -19.28 18.47
N ASP A 217 -53.99 -20.50 18.06
CA ASP A 217 -54.80 -21.68 18.27
C ASP A 217 -55.08 -21.93 19.77
N ASN A 218 -54.07 -21.78 20.62
CA ASN A 218 -54.23 -21.99 22.07
C ASN A 218 -55.01 -20.88 22.75
N ARG A 219 -54.98 -19.64 22.27
CA ARG A 219 -55.89 -18.58 22.78
C ARG A 219 -57.37 -18.89 22.56
N GLU A 220 -57.73 -19.50 21.41
CA GLU A 220 -59.11 -19.94 21.17
C GLU A 220 -59.49 -21.11 22.07
N VAL A 221 -58.58 -22.07 22.31
CA VAL A 221 -58.79 -23.19 23.25
C VAL A 221 -58.98 -22.69 24.68
N TYR A 222 -58.23 -21.66 25.10
CA TYR A 222 -58.39 -20.99 26.40
C TYR A 222 -59.77 -20.31 26.50
N LYS A 223 -60.19 -19.56 25.50
CA LYS A 223 -61.53 -18.94 25.47
C LYS A 223 -62.66 -19.95 25.60
N ALA A 224 -62.44 -21.15 25.06
CA ALA A 224 -63.37 -22.26 25.21
C ALA A 224 -63.31 -23.00 26.57
N GLY A 225 -62.36 -22.58 27.47
CA GLY A 225 -62.22 -23.10 28.82
C GLY A 225 -61.49 -24.44 28.95
N PHE A 226 -60.77 -24.88 27.92
CA PHE A 226 -60.09 -26.19 27.90
C PHE A 226 -58.64 -26.17 28.40
N ILE A 227 -57.99 -24.98 28.49
CA ILE A 227 -56.63 -24.79 29.04
C ILE A 227 -56.62 -23.61 29.97
N GLU A 228 -55.58 -23.50 30.80
CA GLU A 228 -55.37 -22.39 31.75
C GLU A 228 -54.74 -21.16 31.10
N GLU A 229 -54.99 -19.99 31.65
CA GLU A 229 -54.31 -18.75 31.23
C GLU A 229 -52.79 -18.85 31.31
N LEU A 230 -52.28 -19.58 32.26
CA LEU A 230 -50.85 -19.82 32.46
C LEU A 230 -50.23 -20.53 31.25
N ASP A 231 -50.93 -21.41 30.59
CA ASP A 231 -50.46 -22.13 29.41
C ASP A 231 -50.31 -21.20 28.20
N VAL A 232 -51.27 -20.28 28.00
CA VAL A 232 -51.19 -19.25 26.94
C VAL A 232 -50.06 -18.26 27.24
N ASN A 233 -49.97 -17.79 28.49
CA ASN A 233 -48.92 -16.85 28.89
C ASN A 233 -47.50 -17.42 28.69
N ARG A 234 -47.27 -18.70 28.88
CA ARG A 234 -45.98 -19.36 28.58
C ARG A 234 -45.65 -19.36 27.10
N LEU A 235 -46.61 -19.66 26.23
CA LEU A 235 -46.41 -19.63 24.79
C LEU A 235 -46.18 -18.19 24.29
N ASP A 236 -46.92 -17.22 24.84
CA ASP A 236 -46.72 -15.79 24.56
C ASP A 236 -45.29 -15.33 24.97
N LEU A 237 -44.78 -15.77 26.13
CA LEU A 237 -43.40 -15.45 26.57
C LEU A 237 -42.35 -15.99 25.59
N ILE A 238 -42.53 -17.22 25.08
CA ILE A 238 -41.59 -17.78 24.09
C ILE A 238 -41.63 -16.95 22.81
N LEU A 239 -42.82 -16.57 22.34
CA LEU A 239 -42.97 -15.74 21.13
C LEU A 239 -42.32 -14.38 21.29
N ILE A 240 -42.47 -13.71 22.45
CA ILE A 240 -41.81 -12.45 22.75
C ILE A 240 -40.27 -12.61 22.74
N ASN A 241 -39.75 -13.67 23.36
CA ASN A 241 -38.34 -13.97 23.39
C ASN A 241 -37.80 -14.27 21.98
N LEU A 242 -38.53 -15.05 21.16
CA LEU A 242 -38.17 -15.34 19.78
C LEU A 242 -38.10 -14.06 18.93
N LYS A 243 -39.11 -13.15 19.05
CA LYS A 243 -39.13 -11.87 18.35
C LYS A 243 -37.91 -10.99 18.74
N SER A 244 -37.58 -10.95 20.01
CA SER A 244 -36.38 -10.23 20.50
C SER A 244 -35.09 -10.86 19.94
N GLN A 245 -35.04 -12.19 19.84
CA GLN A 245 -33.89 -12.90 19.25
C GLN A 245 -33.78 -12.64 17.74
N ILE A 246 -34.89 -12.59 16.99
CA ILE A 246 -34.93 -12.23 15.58
C ILE A 246 -34.33 -10.81 15.40
N GLN A 247 -34.82 -9.83 16.14
CA GLN A 247 -34.33 -8.45 16.05
C GLN A 247 -32.81 -8.35 16.29
N THR A 248 -32.31 -9.07 17.28
CA THR A 248 -30.87 -9.14 17.55
C THR A 248 -30.10 -9.78 16.39
N GLN A 249 -30.65 -10.88 15.84
CA GLN A 249 -29.99 -11.59 14.73
C GLN A 249 -30.01 -10.78 13.43
N GLU A 250 -31.05 -9.99 13.17
CA GLU A 250 -31.11 -9.06 12.03
C GLU A 250 -29.99 -8.03 12.10
N GLN A 251 -29.76 -7.42 13.28
CA GLN A 251 -28.68 -6.48 13.49
C GLN A 251 -27.30 -7.13 13.28
N LEU A 252 -27.11 -8.36 13.79
CA LEU A 252 -25.85 -9.09 13.58
C LEU A 252 -25.64 -9.44 12.10
N ALA A 253 -26.70 -9.77 11.36
CA ALA A 253 -26.59 -10.05 9.92
C ALA A 253 -26.27 -8.80 9.11
N GLU A 254 -26.83 -7.63 9.47
CA GLU A 254 -26.44 -6.37 8.85
C GLU A 254 -24.96 -6.07 9.06
N VAL A 255 -24.42 -6.29 10.28
CA VAL A 255 -23.00 -6.11 10.57
C VAL A 255 -22.14 -7.12 9.78
N ALA A 256 -22.56 -8.39 9.70
CA ALA A 256 -21.84 -9.39 8.93
C ALA A 256 -21.80 -9.06 7.43
N LEU A 257 -22.93 -8.58 6.88
CA LEU A 257 -23.02 -8.14 5.48
C LEU A 257 -22.20 -6.88 5.23
N ALA A 258 -22.20 -5.92 6.16
CA ALA A 258 -21.36 -4.72 6.10
C ALA A 258 -19.86 -5.08 6.11
N ASN A 259 -19.45 -6.04 6.95
CA ASN A 259 -18.09 -6.55 6.95
C ASN A 259 -17.73 -7.21 5.62
N LEU A 260 -18.60 -8.02 5.04
CA LEU A 260 -18.36 -8.62 3.72
C LEU A 260 -18.18 -7.54 2.65
N LYS A 261 -19.06 -6.53 2.60
CA LYS A 261 -18.95 -5.40 1.67
C LYS A 261 -17.59 -4.69 1.82
N PHE A 262 -17.16 -4.44 3.05
CA PHE A 262 -15.85 -3.86 3.34
C PHE A 262 -14.70 -4.75 2.84
N GLN A 263 -14.76 -6.07 3.09
CA GLN A 263 -13.73 -7.00 2.60
C GLN A 263 -13.70 -7.08 1.08
N MET A 264 -14.81 -6.85 0.40
CA MET A 264 -14.90 -6.80 -1.05
C MET A 264 -14.48 -5.44 -1.65
N GLY A 265 -14.33 -4.39 -0.83
CA GLY A 265 -14.05 -3.03 -1.30
C GLY A 265 -15.30 -2.32 -1.84
N LEU A 266 -16.48 -2.75 -1.41
CA LEU A 266 -17.75 -2.08 -1.67
C LEU A 266 -18.06 -1.04 -0.59
N SER A 267 -18.95 -0.09 -0.91
CA SER A 267 -19.55 0.78 0.11
C SER A 267 -20.51 -0.02 1.00
N VAL A 268 -20.55 0.34 2.29
CA VAL A 268 -21.51 -0.25 3.23
C VAL A 268 -22.96 -0.01 2.77
N SER A 269 -23.21 1.07 2.03
CA SER A 269 -24.52 1.43 1.47
C SER A 269 -24.93 0.61 0.24
N ASP A 270 -23.98 -0.09 -0.43
CA ASP A 270 -24.29 -0.89 -1.61
C ASP A 270 -25.23 -2.05 -1.24
N GLN A 271 -26.20 -2.32 -2.10
CA GLN A 271 -27.10 -3.47 -1.93
C GLN A 271 -26.52 -4.67 -2.66
N ILE A 272 -26.36 -5.78 -1.92
CA ILE A 272 -25.85 -7.05 -2.46
C ILE A 272 -26.73 -8.20 -2.00
N VAL A 273 -26.80 -9.25 -2.84
CA VAL A 273 -27.47 -10.52 -2.52
C VAL A 273 -26.49 -11.66 -2.69
N LEU A 274 -26.42 -12.54 -1.70
CA LEU A 274 -25.61 -13.74 -1.72
C LEU A 274 -26.38 -14.90 -2.36
N THR A 275 -25.76 -15.62 -3.29
CA THR A 275 -26.44 -16.66 -4.08
C THR A 275 -26.17 -18.08 -3.59
N ASP A 276 -25.05 -18.35 -2.93
CA ASP A 276 -24.73 -19.67 -2.42
C ASP A 276 -25.53 -19.97 -1.13
N LYS A 277 -25.87 -21.24 -0.93
CA LYS A 277 -26.44 -21.73 0.34
C LYS A 277 -25.33 -22.30 1.21
N LEU A 278 -25.44 -22.16 2.53
CA LEU A 278 -24.42 -22.63 3.48
C LEU A 278 -24.15 -24.13 3.36
N GLU A 279 -25.20 -24.91 3.18
CA GLU A 279 -25.12 -26.36 2.98
C GLU A 279 -24.40 -26.73 1.70
N SER A 280 -24.67 -26.05 0.59
CA SER A 280 -23.99 -26.31 -0.69
C SER A 280 -22.49 -25.96 -0.64
N LEU A 281 -22.12 -24.92 0.14
CA LEU A 281 -20.72 -24.59 0.40
C LEU A 281 -20.05 -25.67 1.26
N ARG A 282 -20.78 -26.20 2.26
CA ARG A 282 -20.30 -27.27 3.14
C ARG A 282 -20.08 -28.61 2.41
N GLU A 283 -20.97 -28.97 1.49
CA GLU A 283 -20.88 -30.20 0.69
C GLU A 283 -19.63 -30.23 -0.20
N LYS A 284 -19.16 -29.08 -0.65
CA LYS A 284 -17.92 -28.94 -1.45
C LYS A 284 -16.66 -29.21 -0.62
N ILE A 285 -16.75 -29.24 0.72
CA ILE A 285 -15.60 -29.48 1.60
C ILE A 285 -15.35 -30.97 1.71
N GLY A 286 -14.24 -31.42 1.11
CA GLY A 286 -13.71 -32.77 1.28
C GLY A 286 -12.86 -32.96 2.54
N PRO A 287 -12.36 -34.17 2.76
CA PRO A 287 -11.41 -34.46 3.84
C PRO A 287 -10.14 -33.61 3.68
N ALA A 288 -9.48 -33.32 4.81
CA ALA A 288 -8.22 -32.57 4.79
C ALA A 288 -7.14 -33.33 3.98
N ALA A 289 -6.45 -32.64 3.07
CA ALA A 289 -5.27 -33.20 2.44
C ALA A 289 -4.17 -33.42 3.49
N LEU A 290 -3.57 -34.61 3.52
CA LEU A 290 -2.57 -35.00 4.52
C LEU A 290 -1.15 -34.60 4.12
N THR A 291 -0.92 -34.27 2.84
CA THR A 291 0.41 -33.91 2.33
C THR A 291 0.56 -32.40 2.28
N PHE A 292 1.52 -31.90 3.03
CA PHE A 292 1.88 -30.48 3.06
C PHE A 292 3.39 -30.31 2.91
N SER A 293 3.81 -29.28 2.19
CA SER A 293 5.20 -28.81 2.16
C SER A 293 5.22 -27.29 2.33
N PRO A 294 6.08 -26.72 3.19
CA PRO A 294 6.16 -25.28 3.44
C PRO A 294 6.35 -24.42 2.19
N ASN A 295 6.97 -24.97 1.13
CA ASN A 295 7.20 -24.29 -0.14
C ASN A 295 5.93 -24.08 -0.98
N GLN A 296 4.78 -24.65 -0.58
CA GLN A 296 3.49 -24.39 -1.22
C GLN A 296 2.92 -23.02 -0.82
N ARG A 297 3.45 -22.42 0.24
CA ARG A 297 3.01 -21.10 0.70
C ARG A 297 3.72 -19.99 -0.08
N PRO A 298 2.99 -18.97 -0.58
CA PRO A 298 3.59 -17.86 -1.32
C PRO A 298 4.55 -17.04 -0.44
N GLU A 299 4.36 -17.01 0.88
CA GLU A 299 5.26 -16.34 1.82
C GLU A 299 6.65 -17.02 1.88
N TYR A 300 6.74 -18.33 1.61
CA TYR A 300 8.01 -19.04 1.56
C TYR A 300 8.95 -18.44 0.50
N ASP A 301 8.46 -18.36 -0.74
CA ASP A 301 9.23 -17.81 -1.86
C ASP A 301 9.56 -16.32 -1.65
N LEU A 302 8.63 -15.57 -1.03
CA LEU A 302 8.84 -14.17 -0.71
C LEU A 302 10.00 -14.00 0.28
N LEU A 303 9.96 -14.70 1.42
CA LEU A 303 10.99 -14.60 2.46
C LEU A 303 12.35 -15.12 1.98
N GLU A 304 12.37 -16.21 1.19
CA GLU A 304 13.59 -16.68 0.54
C GLU A 304 14.18 -15.58 -0.39
N THR A 305 13.32 -14.90 -1.16
CA THR A 305 13.76 -13.80 -2.04
C THR A 305 14.25 -12.60 -1.23
N VAL A 306 13.59 -12.25 -0.11
CA VAL A 306 14.06 -11.21 0.82
C VAL A 306 15.43 -11.57 1.40
N MET A 307 15.67 -12.81 1.76
CA MET A 307 16.98 -13.29 2.23
C MET A 307 18.07 -13.07 1.17
N ARG A 308 17.80 -13.41 -0.11
CA ARG A 308 18.72 -13.14 -1.23
C ARG A 308 18.98 -11.64 -1.42
N ILE A 309 17.96 -10.79 -1.29
CA ILE A 309 18.08 -9.33 -1.35
C ILE A 309 19.03 -8.83 -0.25
N LYS A 310 18.93 -9.34 0.99
CA LYS A 310 19.88 -9.01 2.07
C LYS A 310 21.30 -9.47 1.77
N GLY A 311 21.45 -10.65 1.12
CA GLY A 311 22.75 -11.10 0.62
C GLY A 311 23.33 -10.17 -0.46
N HIS A 312 22.48 -9.63 -1.37
CA HIS A 312 22.92 -8.61 -2.33
C HIS A 312 23.33 -7.30 -1.65
N ASP A 313 22.62 -6.84 -0.61
CA ASP A 313 23.00 -5.65 0.17
C ASP A 313 24.37 -5.83 0.82
N THR A 314 24.64 -7.01 1.40
CA THR A 314 25.97 -7.34 1.95
C THR A 314 27.07 -7.27 0.89
N LYS A 315 26.82 -7.87 -0.29
CA LYS A 315 27.75 -7.83 -1.43
C LYS A 315 27.95 -6.40 -1.98
N GLN A 316 26.88 -5.60 -2.04
CA GLN A 316 26.95 -4.21 -2.49
C GLN A 316 27.81 -3.36 -1.55
N ARG A 317 27.68 -3.55 -0.23
CA ARG A 317 28.53 -2.90 0.78
C ARG A 317 29.98 -3.35 0.65
N ALA A 318 30.23 -4.64 0.42
CA ALA A 318 31.59 -5.16 0.17
C ALA A 318 32.18 -4.62 -1.13
N ALA A 319 31.39 -4.46 -2.19
CA ALA A 319 31.82 -3.86 -3.44
C ALA A 319 32.21 -2.36 -3.31
N GLY A 320 31.87 -1.71 -2.18
CA GLY A 320 32.35 -0.37 -1.85
C GLY A 320 33.87 -0.24 -1.66
N TYR A 321 34.61 -1.35 -1.59
CA TYR A 321 36.07 -1.36 -1.63
C TYR A 321 36.64 -1.26 -3.05
N MET A 322 35.83 -1.48 -4.08
CA MET A 322 36.25 -1.38 -5.47
C MET A 322 36.39 0.08 -5.90
N PRO A 323 37.27 0.37 -6.87
CA PRO A 323 37.37 1.72 -7.44
C PRO A 323 36.10 2.09 -8.20
N THR A 324 35.85 3.40 -8.34
CA THR A 324 34.80 3.96 -9.19
C THR A 324 35.46 4.72 -10.34
N LEU A 325 35.06 4.45 -11.59
CA LEU A 325 35.50 5.14 -12.79
C LEU A 325 34.31 5.82 -13.45
N ALA A 326 34.43 7.13 -13.68
CA ALA A 326 33.44 7.94 -14.38
C ALA A 326 34.10 8.74 -15.51
N ALA A 327 33.38 8.91 -16.62
CA ALA A 327 33.69 9.84 -17.69
C ALA A 327 32.88 11.11 -17.52
N PHE A 328 33.45 12.25 -17.90
CA PHE A 328 32.70 13.50 -17.93
C PHE A 328 33.14 14.38 -19.11
N LEU A 329 32.17 15.11 -19.66
CA LEU A 329 32.32 16.13 -20.66
C LEU A 329 31.66 17.39 -20.12
N SER A 330 32.39 18.50 -20.09
CA SER A 330 31.85 19.80 -19.69
C SER A 330 32.08 20.81 -20.79
N TYR A 331 31.07 21.57 -21.14
CA TYR A 331 31.15 22.67 -22.07
C TYR A 331 30.38 23.87 -21.51
N GLY A 332 31.04 25.01 -21.47
CA GLY A 332 30.43 26.22 -20.91
C GLY A 332 31.24 27.46 -21.16
N GLY A 333 30.87 28.51 -20.50
CA GLY A 333 31.58 29.76 -20.54
C GLY A 333 31.45 30.51 -19.23
N GLY A 334 32.32 31.49 -19.07
CA GLY A 334 32.29 32.38 -17.92
C GLY A 334 32.64 33.80 -18.31
N SER A 335 32.25 34.72 -17.47
CA SER A 335 32.61 36.14 -17.54
C SER A 335 33.05 36.61 -16.19
N GLN A 336 34.13 37.38 -16.16
CA GLN A 336 34.58 38.07 -14.96
C GLN A 336 34.72 39.56 -15.25
N THR A 337 34.16 40.42 -14.40
CA THR A 337 34.07 41.87 -14.63
C THR A 337 34.16 42.63 -13.31
N ASP A 338 34.54 43.93 -13.41
CA ASP A 338 34.52 44.82 -12.26
C ASP A 338 33.11 45.25 -11.82
N LYS A 339 32.17 45.33 -12.76
CA LYS A 339 30.77 45.68 -12.48
C LYS A 339 29.85 44.63 -13.03
N PHE A 340 28.81 44.26 -12.26
CA PHE A 340 27.81 43.25 -12.65
C PHE A 340 27.23 43.44 -14.05
N VAL A 341 26.90 44.69 -14.41
CA VAL A 341 26.27 44.98 -15.70
C VAL A 341 27.19 44.68 -16.88
N ASP A 342 28.53 44.74 -16.69
CA ASP A 342 29.51 44.51 -17.73
C ASP A 342 29.62 43.04 -18.16
N ILE A 343 29.11 42.11 -17.34
CA ILE A 343 28.96 40.68 -17.70
C ILE A 343 28.21 40.53 -19.02
N PHE A 344 27.21 41.37 -19.26
CA PHE A 344 26.30 41.29 -20.40
C PHE A 344 26.62 42.27 -21.53
N LYS A 345 27.65 43.10 -21.35
CA LYS A 345 28.08 44.05 -22.36
C LYS A 345 29.20 43.48 -23.22
N LYS A 346 29.35 44.09 -24.42
CA LYS A 346 30.51 43.90 -25.24
C LYS A 346 31.60 44.84 -24.78
N ASP A 347 32.85 44.37 -24.80
CA ASP A 347 34.01 45.20 -24.59
C ASP A 347 34.04 46.36 -25.61
N ALA A 348 34.15 47.60 -25.16
CA ALA A 348 34.04 48.79 -26.00
C ALA A 348 35.22 48.89 -26.99
N THR A 349 36.38 48.30 -26.69
CA THR A 349 37.58 48.37 -27.51
C THR A 349 37.65 47.27 -28.55
N THR A 350 37.25 46.03 -28.16
CA THR A 350 37.37 44.86 -29.03
C THR A 350 36.05 44.46 -29.70
N GLY A 351 34.92 45.01 -29.25
CA GLY A 351 33.55 44.68 -29.73
C GLY A 351 33.11 43.25 -29.37
N LYS A 352 33.94 42.49 -28.64
CA LYS A 352 33.68 41.08 -28.23
C LYS A 352 32.97 41.06 -26.89
N ASN A 353 32.20 39.96 -26.65
CA ASN A 353 31.62 39.72 -25.34
C ASN A 353 32.72 39.38 -24.33
N ASN A 354 32.53 39.78 -23.07
CA ASN A 354 33.44 39.46 -21.97
C ASN A 354 33.36 37.97 -21.53
N TRP A 355 32.78 37.13 -22.38
CA TRP A 355 32.63 35.69 -22.13
C TRP A 355 33.78 34.89 -22.76
N PHE A 356 34.43 34.05 -21.97
CA PHE A 356 35.35 33.03 -22.45
C PHE A 356 34.62 31.67 -22.47
N GLN A 357 34.91 30.87 -23.48
CA GLN A 357 34.36 29.53 -23.62
C GLN A 357 35.43 28.51 -23.21
N GLN A 358 35.00 27.44 -22.56
CA GLN A 358 35.87 26.31 -22.26
C GLN A 358 35.11 24.99 -22.46
N GLY A 359 35.82 24.01 -22.99
CA GLY A 359 35.34 22.63 -23.11
C GLY A 359 36.40 21.70 -22.56
N LEU A 360 35.99 20.71 -21.77
CA LEU A 360 36.88 19.70 -21.26
C LEU A 360 36.22 18.33 -21.25
N VAL A 361 37.01 17.31 -21.49
CA VAL A 361 36.64 15.91 -21.36
C VAL A 361 37.66 15.22 -20.46
N GLY A 362 37.20 14.33 -19.61
CA GLY A 362 38.08 13.65 -18.69
C GLY A 362 37.52 12.36 -18.13
N LEU A 363 38.41 11.63 -17.50
CA LEU A 363 38.12 10.44 -16.73
C LEU A 363 38.44 10.70 -15.26
N SER A 364 37.57 10.30 -14.36
CA SER A 364 37.76 10.37 -12.92
C SER A 364 37.82 8.98 -12.33
N LEU A 365 39.00 8.59 -11.80
CA LEU A 365 39.18 7.33 -11.07
C LEU A 365 39.28 7.62 -9.59
N LYS A 366 38.33 7.12 -8.81
CA LYS A 366 38.31 7.23 -7.34
C LYS A 366 38.62 5.88 -6.72
N VAL A 367 39.77 5.75 -6.05
CA VAL A 367 40.18 4.52 -5.34
C VAL A 367 40.12 4.78 -3.84
N PRO A 368 39.28 4.04 -3.11
CA PRO A 368 39.21 4.18 -1.66
C PRO A 368 40.42 3.49 -1.01
N ILE A 369 41.33 4.24 -0.39
CA ILE A 369 42.53 3.69 0.23
C ILE A 369 42.31 3.41 1.71
N PHE A 370 41.82 4.39 2.46
CA PHE A 370 41.61 4.29 3.89
C PHE A 370 40.38 5.10 4.33
N ASP A 371 39.54 4.53 5.20
CA ASP A 371 38.29 5.12 5.67
C ASP A 371 37.99 4.88 7.16
N SER A 372 39.05 4.72 7.94
CA SER A 372 38.95 4.49 9.40
C SER A 372 38.05 3.32 9.79
N GLY A 373 37.90 2.33 8.91
CA GLY A 373 37.06 1.12 9.16
C GLY A 373 35.58 1.29 8.87
N GLN A 374 35.15 2.42 8.30
CA GLN A 374 33.73 2.67 7.99
C GLN A 374 33.12 1.57 7.11
N ARG A 375 33.79 1.18 6.00
CA ARG A 375 33.31 0.11 5.11
C ARG A 375 33.26 -1.25 5.79
N ASN A 376 34.26 -1.57 6.64
CA ASN A 376 34.24 -2.81 7.41
C ASN A 376 33.01 -2.88 8.31
N ALA A 377 32.70 -1.77 9.01
CA ALA A 377 31.48 -1.69 9.83
C ALA A 377 30.20 -1.82 8.98
N GLN A 378 30.14 -1.22 7.79
CA GLN A 378 29.01 -1.37 6.86
C GLN A 378 28.83 -2.81 6.38
N VAL A 379 29.91 -3.51 6.02
CA VAL A 379 29.86 -4.93 5.64
C VAL A 379 29.40 -5.79 6.82
N LYS A 380 29.90 -5.52 8.03
CA LYS A 380 29.45 -6.23 9.25
C LYS A 380 27.96 -6.02 9.52
N GLN A 381 27.44 -4.79 9.34
CA GLN A 381 26.01 -4.52 9.42
C GLN A 381 25.21 -5.31 8.37
N GLY A 382 25.69 -5.39 7.12
CA GLY A 382 25.09 -6.19 6.07
C GLY A 382 24.98 -7.68 6.47
N LYS A 383 26.08 -8.28 6.92
CA LYS A 383 26.11 -9.67 7.39
C LYS A 383 25.14 -9.92 8.56
N ILE A 384 25.02 -8.98 9.49
CA ILE A 384 24.06 -9.07 10.60
C ILE A 384 22.63 -9.01 10.07
N ALA A 385 22.35 -8.12 9.10
CA ALA A 385 21.01 -8.03 8.48
C ALA A 385 20.64 -9.31 7.72
N GLU A 386 21.60 -9.92 7.02
CA GLU A 386 21.42 -11.22 6.35
C GLU A 386 21.16 -12.36 7.36
N ALA A 387 21.92 -12.41 8.47
CA ALA A 387 21.69 -13.37 9.52
C ALA A 387 20.31 -13.20 10.20
N LYS A 388 19.86 -11.95 10.41
CA LYS A 388 18.50 -11.70 10.91
C LYS A 388 17.43 -12.22 9.95
N ALA A 389 17.57 -11.93 8.65
CA ALA A 389 16.62 -12.41 7.63
C ALA A 389 16.57 -13.95 7.58
N LYS A 390 17.72 -14.64 7.81
CA LYS A 390 17.75 -16.08 7.94
C LYS A 390 17.00 -16.55 9.18
N ASN A 391 17.22 -15.93 10.33
CA ASN A 391 16.47 -16.26 11.55
C ASN A 391 14.96 -16.04 11.38
N ASP A 392 14.56 -14.97 10.69
CA ASP A 392 13.15 -14.67 10.38
C ASP A 392 12.54 -15.76 9.49
N PHE A 393 13.30 -16.25 8.50
CA PHE A 393 12.89 -17.36 7.64
C PHE A 393 12.75 -18.68 8.42
N ASP A 394 13.74 -19.02 9.27
CA ASP A 394 13.70 -20.22 10.11
C ASP A 394 12.53 -20.16 11.10
N ASN A 395 12.25 -18.98 11.66
CA ASN A 395 11.09 -18.76 12.54
C ASN A 395 9.77 -18.89 11.80
N PHE A 396 9.69 -18.38 10.56
CA PHE A 396 8.53 -18.56 9.70
C PHE A 396 8.23 -20.06 9.47
N LEU A 397 9.24 -20.89 9.18
CA LEU A 397 9.05 -22.33 8.98
C LEU A 397 8.44 -23.00 10.20
N LYS A 398 8.96 -22.69 11.41
CA LYS A 398 8.40 -23.19 12.67
C LYS A 398 6.97 -22.69 12.91
N GLY A 399 6.70 -21.43 12.57
CA GLY A 399 5.37 -20.84 12.66
C GLY A 399 4.36 -21.50 11.74
N VAL A 400 4.77 -21.85 10.52
CA VAL A 400 3.93 -22.58 9.55
C VAL A 400 3.59 -23.97 10.06
N GLU A 401 4.56 -24.70 10.62
CA GLU A 401 4.33 -26.04 11.20
C GLU A 401 3.31 -25.98 12.36
N LEU A 402 3.50 -25.03 13.27
CA LEU A 402 2.55 -24.79 14.37
C LEU A 402 1.15 -24.44 13.87
N GLN A 403 1.07 -23.49 12.90
CA GLN A 403 -0.19 -23.06 12.33
C GLN A 403 -0.94 -24.22 11.66
N LEU A 404 -0.23 -25.07 10.93
CA LEU A 404 -0.81 -26.26 10.31
C LEU A 404 -1.39 -27.20 11.35
N GLN A 405 -0.62 -27.52 12.41
CA GLN A 405 -1.08 -28.39 13.49
C GLN A 405 -2.33 -27.84 14.19
N VAL A 406 -2.34 -26.56 14.51
CA VAL A 406 -3.48 -25.89 15.16
C VAL A 406 -4.69 -25.91 14.23
N SER A 407 -4.54 -25.51 12.95
CA SER A 407 -5.64 -25.48 11.99
C SER A 407 -6.22 -26.87 11.74
N GLN A 408 -5.38 -27.89 11.63
CA GLN A 408 -5.82 -29.28 11.47
C GLN A 408 -6.59 -29.80 12.70
N THR A 409 -6.11 -29.47 13.90
CA THR A 409 -6.78 -29.82 15.15
C THR A 409 -8.16 -29.17 15.23
N ASN A 410 -8.25 -27.86 14.95
CA ASN A 410 -9.50 -27.11 14.98
C ASN A 410 -10.49 -27.60 13.92
N PHE A 411 -10.03 -27.89 12.71
CA PHE A 411 -10.88 -28.43 11.65
C PHE A 411 -11.45 -29.81 12.04
N ASN A 412 -10.63 -30.70 12.56
CA ASN A 412 -11.08 -32.01 13.03
C ASN A 412 -12.06 -31.91 14.22
N ALA A 413 -11.86 -30.93 15.11
CA ALA A 413 -12.79 -30.65 16.19
C ALA A 413 -14.14 -30.15 15.67
N SER A 414 -14.13 -29.18 14.74
CA SER A 414 -15.35 -28.62 14.15
C SER A 414 -16.19 -29.67 13.40
N LEU A 415 -15.54 -30.62 12.72
CA LEU A 415 -16.22 -31.75 12.07
C LEU A 415 -16.95 -32.65 13.09
N ARG A 416 -16.34 -32.93 14.25
CA ARG A 416 -16.99 -33.71 15.31
C ARG A 416 -18.14 -32.96 15.95
N GLU A 417 -17.97 -31.66 16.17
CA GLU A 417 -19.02 -30.80 16.73
C GLU A 417 -20.22 -30.67 15.79
N GLU A 418 -19.99 -30.53 14.47
CA GLU A 418 -21.04 -30.50 13.46
C GLU A 418 -21.83 -31.80 13.46
N LEU A 419 -21.16 -32.97 13.52
CA LEU A 419 -21.83 -34.27 13.60
C LEU A 419 -22.69 -34.41 14.85
N ASN A 420 -22.17 -33.96 15.99
CA ASN A 420 -22.91 -33.96 17.26
C ASN A 420 -24.11 -33.01 17.22
N ALA A 421 -23.93 -31.80 16.65
CA ALA A 421 -25.04 -30.84 16.48
C ALA A 421 -26.17 -31.39 15.58
N LYS A 422 -25.77 -32.10 14.51
CA LYS A 422 -26.78 -32.78 13.65
C LYS A 422 -27.58 -33.82 14.42
N ARG A 423 -26.91 -34.68 15.21
CA ARG A 423 -27.60 -35.67 16.05
C ARG A 423 -28.49 -35.02 17.12
N SER A 424 -27.99 -33.94 17.76
CA SER A 424 -28.76 -33.19 18.76
C SER A 424 -30.00 -32.56 18.15
N LEU A 425 -29.89 -32.02 16.94
CA LEU A 425 -31.01 -31.46 16.20
C LEU A 425 -32.07 -32.52 15.87
N GLU A 426 -31.66 -33.67 15.34
CA GLU A 426 -32.59 -34.80 15.03
C GLU A 426 -33.32 -35.30 16.29
N LEU A 427 -32.66 -35.30 17.44
CA LEU A 427 -33.25 -35.72 18.69
C LEU A 427 -34.21 -34.66 19.26
N SER A 428 -33.81 -33.41 19.28
CA SER A 428 -34.64 -32.28 19.76
C SER A 428 -35.89 -32.10 18.88
N GLU A 429 -35.77 -32.29 17.56
CA GLU A 429 -36.95 -32.31 16.65
C GLU A 429 -37.94 -33.40 17.00
N LYS A 430 -37.47 -34.63 17.28
CA LYS A 430 -38.33 -35.72 17.71
C LYS A 430 -39.03 -35.44 19.04
N ILE A 431 -38.30 -34.86 20.00
CA ILE A 431 -38.83 -34.46 21.31
C ILE A 431 -39.90 -33.38 21.13
N TYR A 432 -39.59 -32.34 20.39
CA TYR A 432 -40.48 -31.22 20.09
C TYR A 432 -41.78 -31.73 19.45
N ASN A 433 -41.67 -32.53 18.39
CA ASN A 433 -42.85 -33.06 17.70
C ASN A 433 -43.73 -33.94 18.61
N LYS A 434 -43.14 -34.76 19.48
CA LYS A 434 -43.88 -35.57 20.46
C LYS A 434 -44.54 -34.70 21.54
N SER A 435 -43.84 -33.70 22.08
CA SER A 435 -44.37 -32.78 23.08
C SER A 435 -45.55 -31.98 22.53
N ARG A 436 -45.43 -31.54 21.25
CA ARG A 436 -46.51 -30.83 20.56
C ARG A 436 -47.77 -31.69 20.36
N VAL A 437 -47.60 -32.96 19.98
CA VAL A 437 -48.74 -33.90 19.85
C VAL A 437 -49.38 -34.16 21.22
N LYS A 438 -48.57 -34.47 22.26
CA LYS A 438 -49.11 -34.68 23.62
C LYS A 438 -49.91 -33.47 24.13
N PHE A 439 -49.35 -32.27 23.92
CA PHE A 439 -50.01 -31.03 24.35
C PHE A 439 -51.35 -30.84 23.59
N LYS A 440 -51.39 -31.08 22.27
CA LYS A 440 -52.61 -31.01 21.46
C LYS A 440 -53.68 -32.01 21.88
N GLU A 441 -53.29 -33.20 22.31
CA GLU A 441 -54.21 -34.24 22.80
C GLU A 441 -54.59 -34.05 24.29
N GLY A 442 -54.13 -32.95 24.93
CA GLY A 442 -54.44 -32.63 26.32
C GLY A 442 -53.74 -33.49 27.39
N VAL A 443 -52.75 -34.31 27.02
CA VAL A 443 -51.99 -35.20 27.92
C VAL A 443 -50.56 -34.70 28.22
N GLY A 444 -50.16 -33.59 27.63
CA GLY A 444 -48.87 -32.92 27.87
C GLY A 444 -49.03 -31.54 28.49
N SER A 445 -48.01 -31.05 29.18
CA SER A 445 -48.01 -29.69 29.75
C SER A 445 -47.47 -28.65 28.78
N SER A 446 -47.96 -27.40 28.88
CA SER A 446 -47.39 -26.26 28.17
C SER A 446 -45.93 -26.04 28.53
N PHE A 447 -45.48 -26.41 29.73
CA PHE A 447 -44.08 -26.32 30.17
C PHE A 447 -43.18 -27.28 29.37
N GLU A 448 -43.59 -28.55 29.23
CA GLU A 448 -42.82 -29.52 28.41
C GLU A 448 -42.71 -29.08 26.95
N LEU A 449 -43.81 -28.54 26.39
CA LEU A 449 -43.82 -28.02 25.03
C LEU A 449 -42.89 -26.81 24.90
N ALA A 450 -42.97 -25.85 25.82
CA ALA A 450 -42.17 -24.66 25.84
C ALA A 450 -40.66 -24.96 25.91
N GLN A 451 -40.28 -25.91 26.78
CA GLN A 451 -38.88 -26.36 26.89
C GLN A 451 -38.40 -27.05 25.61
N ALA A 452 -39.23 -27.95 25.05
CA ALA A 452 -38.90 -28.67 23.82
C ALA A 452 -38.74 -27.71 22.61
N GLU A 453 -39.58 -26.69 22.51
CA GLU A 453 -39.51 -25.63 21.47
C GLU A 453 -38.21 -24.86 21.59
N GLN A 454 -37.88 -24.38 22.80
CA GLN A 454 -36.66 -23.63 23.04
C GLN A 454 -35.39 -24.46 22.74
N GLU A 455 -35.36 -25.73 23.13
CA GLU A 455 -34.27 -26.64 22.81
C GLU A 455 -34.14 -26.90 21.32
N PHE A 456 -35.28 -27.06 20.61
CA PHE A 456 -35.28 -27.28 19.16
C PHE A 456 -34.72 -26.08 18.41
N ILE A 457 -35.19 -24.84 18.68
CA ILE A 457 -34.68 -23.61 18.10
C ILE A 457 -33.18 -23.45 18.39
N THR A 458 -32.75 -23.71 19.64
CA THR A 458 -31.35 -23.62 20.04
C THR A 458 -30.46 -24.60 19.23
N ASN A 459 -30.92 -25.85 19.04
CA ASN A 459 -30.17 -26.85 18.28
C ASN A 459 -30.16 -26.58 16.77
N GLN A 460 -31.20 -25.94 16.22
CA GLN A 460 -31.22 -25.45 14.83
C GLN A 460 -30.14 -24.37 14.62
N LEU A 461 -30.04 -23.37 15.48
CA LEU A 461 -29.03 -22.34 15.42
C LEU A 461 -27.61 -22.90 15.65
N LYS A 462 -27.48 -23.85 16.60
CA LYS A 462 -26.23 -24.54 16.87
C LYS A 462 -25.74 -25.32 15.64
N LYS A 463 -26.61 -25.94 14.89
CA LYS A 463 -26.26 -26.63 13.63
C LYS A 463 -25.69 -25.64 12.61
N ILE A 464 -26.32 -24.46 12.42
CA ILE A 464 -25.85 -23.42 11.52
C ILE A 464 -24.47 -22.93 11.94
N ASN A 465 -24.29 -22.62 13.25
CA ASN A 465 -23.01 -22.14 13.79
C ASN A 465 -21.90 -23.17 13.65
N ASN A 466 -22.19 -24.46 13.85
CA ASN A 466 -21.18 -25.52 13.67
C ASN A 466 -20.85 -25.75 12.19
N THR A 467 -21.81 -25.61 11.27
CA THR A 467 -21.54 -25.61 9.83
C THR A 467 -20.63 -24.43 9.45
N LEU A 468 -20.90 -23.23 9.97
CA LEU A 468 -20.02 -22.06 9.80
C LEU A 468 -18.62 -22.33 10.37
N SER A 469 -18.52 -22.96 11.55
CA SER A 469 -17.24 -23.31 12.17
C SER A 469 -16.42 -24.24 11.26
N VAL A 470 -17.04 -25.26 10.66
CA VAL A 470 -16.37 -26.16 9.70
C VAL A 470 -15.86 -25.38 8.49
N LEU A 471 -16.67 -24.50 7.91
CA LEU A 471 -16.29 -23.67 6.75
C LEU A 471 -15.10 -22.75 7.09
N THR A 472 -15.15 -22.09 8.24
CA THR A 472 -14.11 -21.15 8.64
C THR A 472 -12.82 -21.85 9.04
N THR A 473 -12.88 -22.96 9.78
CA THR A 473 -11.69 -23.75 10.14
C THR A 473 -11.05 -24.45 8.95
N LYS A 474 -11.88 -24.83 7.93
CA LYS A 474 -11.35 -25.30 6.64
C LYS A 474 -10.61 -24.18 5.90
N ALA A 475 -11.15 -22.96 5.85
CA ALA A 475 -10.45 -21.83 5.26
C ALA A 475 -9.12 -21.52 5.99
N ASP A 476 -9.09 -21.65 7.33
CA ASP A 476 -7.87 -21.50 8.11
C ASP A 476 -6.83 -22.59 7.77
N LEU A 477 -7.28 -23.82 7.56
CA LEU A 477 -6.44 -24.93 7.16
C LEU A 477 -5.92 -24.77 5.74
N ASP A 478 -6.78 -24.35 4.79
CA ASP A 478 -6.37 -24.11 3.41
C ASP A 478 -5.31 -22.99 3.33
N LYS A 479 -5.49 -21.91 4.09
CA LYS A 479 -4.49 -20.86 4.22
C LYS A 479 -3.18 -21.40 4.81
N ALA A 480 -3.24 -22.21 5.87
CA ALA A 480 -2.07 -22.82 6.49
C ALA A 480 -1.31 -23.75 5.51
N GLN A 481 -2.02 -24.39 4.60
CA GLN A 481 -1.48 -25.27 3.56
C GLN A 481 -1.05 -24.53 2.28
N GLY A 482 -1.35 -23.23 2.15
CA GLY A 482 -1.09 -22.48 0.93
C GLY A 482 -2.01 -22.84 -0.25
N ILE A 483 -3.16 -23.47 0.02
CA ILE A 483 -4.18 -23.79 -0.98
C ILE A 483 -4.98 -22.52 -1.29
N LYS A 484 -5.19 -22.29 -2.58
CA LYS A 484 -5.92 -21.09 -3.08
C LYS A 484 -7.43 -21.25 -3.00
#